data_1ca2ae6ac57d5c9e95d821a71bbeb547
#
_entry.id   1ca2ae6ac57d5c9e95d821a71bbeb547
#
_cell.length_a   1.000
_cell.length_b   1.000
_cell.length_c   1.000
_cell.angle_alpha   90.00
_cell.angle_beta   90.00
_cell.angle_gamma   90.00
#
_symmetry.space_group_name_H-M   'P 1'
#
loop_
_entity.id
_entity.type
_entity.pdbx_description
1 polymer ?
#
loop_
_entity_poly.entity_id
_entity_poly.type
_entity_poly.pdbx_seq_one_letter_code
_entity_poly.pdbx_strand_id
1 'polypeptide(L)'
;HTLVSGHAYNTIDEMAAYAAGIGVTHLAITDHAPKMPGSAGILYFSNMKIIPREKCGVRIYMGCEANIMDYDGNIDLKEYGLKGCDVVIASLHIPCIKPGSIEQNTNALIKAMDNPYVNIIGHPDDSRYPVDYEKLVKAAKEKHVLLELNNTSLNPDGPRQGAFENDVKMLNICKELGVCISIGSDAHIKEGICEFDRAYKVIEDT
;
A
#
# COMPACT_ATOMS: atom_id res chain seq x y z
N HIS A 1 -4.18 -8.42 -1.97
CA HIS A 1 -4.39 -8.54 -3.42
C HIS A 1 -5.17 -9.79 -3.77
N THR A 2 -5.90 -9.76 -4.90
CA THR A 2 -6.65 -10.90 -5.43
C THR A 2 -6.21 -11.21 -6.87
N LEU A 3 -6.84 -12.21 -7.49
CA LEU A 3 -6.63 -12.55 -8.92
C LEU A 3 -6.71 -11.33 -9.86
N VAL A 4 -7.35 -10.25 -9.42
CA VAL A 4 -7.50 -9.00 -10.16
C VAL A 4 -6.19 -8.25 -10.32
N SER A 5 -5.26 -8.43 -9.41
CA SER A 5 -3.91 -7.82 -9.46
C SER A 5 -2.96 -8.48 -10.48
N GLY A 6 -3.39 -9.55 -11.15
CA GLY A 6 -2.66 -10.22 -12.23
C GLY A 6 -1.50 -11.12 -11.79
N HIS A 7 -0.97 -10.94 -10.58
CA HIS A 7 0.08 -11.78 -9.98
C HIS A 7 -0.21 -12.18 -8.54
N ALA A 8 -1.50 -12.09 -8.15
CA ALA A 8 -2.04 -12.68 -6.93
C ALA A 8 -2.96 -13.86 -7.30
N TYR A 9 -3.20 -14.78 -6.37
CA TYR A 9 -3.69 -16.12 -6.72
C TYR A 9 -5.00 -16.53 -6.04
N ASN A 10 -5.64 -15.64 -5.28
CA ASN A 10 -6.89 -15.96 -4.58
C ASN A 10 -8.01 -14.99 -4.94
N THR A 11 -9.24 -15.49 -4.82
CA THR A 11 -10.46 -14.70 -4.91
C THR A 11 -10.75 -13.98 -3.59
N ILE A 12 -11.65 -12.97 -3.61
CA ILE A 12 -12.13 -12.30 -2.40
C ILE A 12 -12.71 -13.31 -1.40
N ASP A 13 -13.44 -14.32 -1.87
CA ASP A 13 -14.09 -15.32 -1.02
C ASP A 13 -13.06 -16.23 -0.34
N GLU A 14 -12.02 -16.65 -1.04
CA GLU A 14 -10.92 -17.43 -0.46
C GLU A 14 -10.11 -16.62 0.56
N MET A 15 -9.83 -15.34 0.28
CA MET A 15 -9.16 -14.44 1.22
C MET A 15 -10.01 -14.23 2.48
N ALA A 16 -11.31 -13.97 2.33
CA ALA A 16 -12.22 -13.79 3.45
C ALA A 16 -12.38 -15.06 4.31
N ALA A 17 -12.51 -16.22 3.66
CA ALA A 17 -12.63 -17.50 4.36
C ALA A 17 -11.36 -17.84 5.16
N TYR A 18 -10.18 -17.62 4.58
CA TYR A 18 -8.92 -17.81 5.29
C TYR A 18 -8.77 -16.83 6.45
N ALA A 19 -9.05 -15.55 6.23
CA ALA A 19 -9.01 -14.52 7.27
C ALA A 19 -9.91 -14.87 8.46
N ALA A 20 -11.14 -15.34 8.19
CA ALA A 20 -12.04 -15.83 9.23
C ALA A 20 -11.43 -16.99 10.02
N GLY A 21 -10.81 -17.96 9.32
CA GLY A 21 -10.19 -19.13 9.91
C GLY A 21 -9.05 -18.84 10.88
N ILE A 22 -8.34 -17.71 10.68
CA ILE A 22 -7.26 -17.25 11.57
C ILE A 22 -7.70 -16.15 12.56
N GLY A 23 -9.01 -15.88 12.66
CA GLY A 23 -9.58 -14.96 13.65
C GLY A 23 -9.53 -13.48 13.24
N VAL A 24 -9.25 -13.16 11.99
CA VAL A 24 -9.30 -11.79 11.45
C VAL A 24 -10.75 -11.36 11.31
N THR A 25 -11.08 -10.18 11.86
CA THR A 25 -12.43 -9.62 11.82
C THR A 25 -12.62 -8.54 10.76
N HIS A 26 -11.53 -7.93 10.30
CA HIS A 26 -11.52 -6.84 9.32
C HIS A 26 -10.39 -7.07 8.31
N LEU A 27 -10.70 -7.04 7.02
CA LEU A 27 -9.74 -7.25 5.94
C LEU A 27 -9.91 -6.17 4.88
N ALA A 28 -8.83 -5.46 4.56
CA ALA A 28 -8.77 -4.60 3.39
C ALA A 28 -8.20 -5.37 2.19
N ILE A 29 -8.85 -5.27 1.04
CA ILE A 29 -8.41 -5.81 -0.24
C ILE A 29 -8.10 -4.62 -1.15
N THR A 30 -6.83 -4.47 -1.51
CA THR A 30 -6.30 -3.31 -2.23
C THR A 30 -5.60 -3.76 -3.50
N ASP A 31 -6.38 -4.25 -4.48
CA ASP A 31 -5.84 -4.69 -5.76
C ASP A 31 -5.13 -3.56 -6.50
N HIS A 32 -4.09 -3.89 -7.25
CA HIS A 32 -3.34 -2.93 -8.07
C HIS A 32 -4.23 -2.23 -9.10
N ALA A 33 -4.06 -0.93 -9.22
CA ALA A 33 -4.76 -0.08 -10.17
C ALA A 33 -4.31 -0.33 -11.62
N PRO A 34 -5.05 0.18 -12.62
CA PRO A 34 -5.02 -0.31 -14.01
C PRO A 34 -3.68 -0.26 -14.75
N LYS A 35 -2.70 0.54 -14.31
CA LYS A 35 -1.40 0.64 -14.99
C LYS A 35 -0.38 -0.41 -14.55
N MET A 36 -0.66 -1.13 -13.47
CA MET A 36 0.13 -2.32 -13.15
C MET A 36 -0.15 -3.42 -14.19
N PRO A 37 0.89 -4.01 -14.81
CA PRO A 37 0.70 -5.07 -15.79
C PRO A 37 -0.12 -6.25 -15.24
N GLY A 38 -1.15 -6.65 -15.98
CA GLY A 38 -2.05 -7.73 -15.59
C GLY A 38 -3.24 -7.34 -14.72
N SER A 39 -3.28 -6.10 -14.22
CA SER A 39 -4.39 -5.62 -13.37
C SER A 39 -5.65 -5.31 -14.16
N ALA A 40 -6.79 -5.30 -13.45
CA ALA A 40 -8.08 -4.96 -14.03
C ALA A 40 -8.19 -3.49 -14.45
N GLY A 41 -9.06 -3.21 -15.43
CA GLY A 41 -9.37 -1.86 -15.85
C GLY A 41 -10.27 -1.11 -14.85
N ILE A 42 -10.47 0.18 -15.13
CA ILE A 42 -11.22 1.12 -14.28
C ILE A 42 -12.63 0.63 -13.89
N LEU A 43 -13.29 -0.17 -14.74
CA LEU A 43 -14.64 -0.67 -14.47
C LEU A 43 -14.70 -1.57 -13.24
N TYR A 44 -13.65 -2.32 -12.94
CA TYR A 44 -13.56 -3.10 -11.71
C TYR A 44 -13.70 -2.19 -10.48
N PHE A 45 -12.88 -1.15 -10.41
CA PHE A 45 -12.84 -0.22 -9.26
C PHE A 45 -14.14 0.58 -9.14
N SER A 46 -14.68 1.07 -10.23
CA SER A 46 -15.95 1.83 -10.21
C SER A 46 -17.16 0.99 -9.81
N ASN A 47 -17.09 -0.34 -9.94
CA ASN A 47 -18.17 -1.27 -9.62
C ASN A 47 -18.02 -1.97 -8.26
N MET A 48 -16.98 -1.66 -7.48
CA MET A 48 -16.72 -2.28 -6.16
C MET A 48 -17.88 -2.16 -5.17
N LYS A 49 -18.78 -1.21 -5.37
CA LYS A 49 -19.97 -0.99 -4.53
C LYS A 49 -20.92 -2.18 -4.48
N ILE A 50 -20.88 -3.10 -5.47
CA ILE A 50 -21.74 -4.29 -5.49
C ILE A 50 -21.21 -5.42 -4.61
N ILE A 51 -19.94 -5.34 -4.18
CA ILE A 51 -19.31 -6.37 -3.36
C ILE A 51 -19.84 -6.27 -1.93
N PRO A 52 -20.40 -7.37 -1.37
CA PRO A 52 -20.82 -7.39 0.03
C PRO A 52 -19.65 -7.03 0.97
N ARG A 53 -19.92 -6.10 1.90
CA ARG A 53 -18.92 -5.64 2.88
C ARG A 53 -18.79 -6.57 4.10
N GLU A 54 -19.41 -7.74 4.05
CA GLU A 54 -19.26 -8.81 5.03
C GLU A 54 -19.23 -10.15 4.31
N LYS A 55 -18.20 -10.96 4.57
CA LYS A 55 -18.03 -12.31 4.03
C LYS A 55 -17.40 -13.20 5.10
N CYS A 56 -17.98 -14.38 5.32
CA CYS A 56 -17.50 -15.33 6.33
C CYS A 56 -17.37 -14.73 7.75
N GLY A 57 -18.19 -13.72 8.11
CA GLY A 57 -18.08 -13.00 9.37
C GLY A 57 -16.93 -11.96 9.43
N VAL A 58 -16.22 -11.73 8.33
CA VAL A 58 -15.17 -10.73 8.21
C VAL A 58 -15.72 -9.48 7.53
N ARG A 59 -15.46 -8.31 8.11
CA ARG A 59 -15.73 -7.03 7.47
C ARG A 59 -14.71 -6.79 6.36
N ILE A 60 -15.20 -6.61 5.12
CA ILE A 60 -14.35 -6.38 3.95
C ILE A 60 -14.34 -4.90 3.59
N TYR A 61 -13.15 -4.33 3.51
CA TYR A 61 -12.91 -3.02 2.92
C TYR A 61 -12.34 -3.20 1.53
N MET A 62 -13.01 -2.63 0.54
CA MET A 62 -12.54 -2.69 -0.85
C MET A 62 -11.78 -1.41 -1.19
N GLY A 63 -10.60 -1.57 -1.69
CA GLY A 63 -9.74 -0.45 -2.02
C GLY A 63 -8.89 -0.69 -3.26
N CYS A 64 -7.90 0.15 -3.44
CA CYS A 64 -6.92 -0.02 -4.49
C CYS A 64 -5.52 0.37 -4.00
N GLU A 65 -4.52 -0.26 -4.59
CA GLU A 65 -3.17 0.22 -4.59
C GLU A 65 -2.91 0.93 -5.92
N ALA A 66 -3.02 2.28 -5.88
CA ALA A 66 -2.86 3.15 -7.03
C ALA A 66 -1.38 3.35 -7.36
N ASN A 67 -1.05 3.33 -8.65
CA ASN A 67 0.29 3.57 -9.12
C ASN A 67 0.54 5.07 -9.28
N ILE A 68 1.62 5.60 -8.68
CA ILE A 68 2.10 6.94 -8.97
C ILE A 68 2.79 6.91 -10.33
N MET A 69 2.37 7.80 -11.25
CA MET A 69 2.72 7.74 -12.66
C MET A 69 3.80 8.74 -13.08
N ASP A 70 4.02 9.78 -12.28
CA ASP A 70 4.98 10.84 -12.55
C ASP A 70 5.46 11.51 -11.26
N TYR A 71 6.44 12.40 -11.38
CA TYR A 71 7.00 13.14 -10.24
C TYR A 71 6.12 14.30 -9.76
N ASP A 72 4.97 14.51 -10.41
CA ASP A 72 3.91 15.40 -9.97
C ASP A 72 2.84 14.72 -9.12
N GLY A 73 3.04 13.41 -8.80
CA GLY A 73 2.21 12.65 -7.89
C GLY A 73 0.86 12.24 -8.49
N ASN A 74 0.71 12.30 -9.82
CA ASN A 74 -0.49 11.82 -10.47
C ASN A 74 -0.60 10.30 -10.33
N ILE A 75 -1.79 9.81 -9.96
CA ILE A 75 -2.08 8.39 -9.86
C ILE A 75 -2.92 7.89 -11.04
N ASP A 76 -2.82 6.61 -11.35
CA ASP A 76 -3.46 6.00 -12.52
C ASP A 76 -4.96 5.73 -12.38
N LEU A 77 -5.54 5.89 -11.20
CA LEU A 77 -6.97 5.78 -10.98
C LEU A 77 -7.58 7.15 -10.72
N LYS A 78 -8.55 7.54 -11.58
CA LYS A 78 -9.25 8.83 -11.46
C LYS A 78 -10.42 8.75 -10.49
N GLU A 79 -10.95 9.91 -10.13
CA GLU A 79 -12.05 10.09 -9.18
C GLU A 79 -13.21 9.09 -9.36
N TYR A 80 -13.60 8.80 -10.59
CA TYR A 80 -14.68 7.86 -10.90
C TYR A 80 -14.41 6.43 -10.35
N GLY A 81 -13.17 5.95 -10.38
CA GLY A 81 -12.77 4.67 -9.78
C GLY A 81 -12.54 4.81 -8.26
N LEU A 82 -11.96 5.92 -7.82
CA LEU A 82 -11.61 6.15 -6.41
C LEU A 82 -12.84 6.26 -5.49
N LYS A 83 -13.95 6.80 -5.99
CA LYS A 83 -15.23 6.92 -5.22
C LYS A 83 -15.79 5.58 -4.73
N GLY A 84 -15.41 4.48 -5.36
CA GLY A 84 -15.83 3.13 -4.94
C GLY A 84 -14.94 2.50 -3.87
N CYS A 85 -13.79 3.11 -3.58
CA CYS A 85 -12.80 2.58 -2.66
C CYS A 85 -13.05 3.04 -1.23
N ASP A 86 -12.96 2.10 -0.28
CA ASP A 86 -12.99 2.37 1.15
C ASP A 86 -11.58 2.81 1.65
N VAL A 87 -10.51 2.38 0.95
CA VAL A 87 -9.11 2.72 1.23
C VAL A 87 -8.31 2.81 -0.07
N VAL A 88 -7.43 3.80 -0.16
CA VAL A 88 -6.53 4.01 -1.31
C VAL A 88 -5.10 4.10 -0.80
N ILE A 89 -4.25 3.23 -1.30
CA ILE A 89 -2.81 3.24 -1.12
C ILE A 89 -2.20 3.82 -2.39
N ALA A 90 -1.21 4.71 -2.29
CA ALA A 90 -0.48 5.22 -3.44
C ALA A 90 1.00 4.80 -3.35
N SER A 91 1.50 4.14 -4.39
CA SER A 91 2.81 3.49 -4.38
C SER A 91 3.64 3.79 -5.62
N LEU A 92 4.96 3.74 -5.47
CA LEU A 92 5.92 3.76 -6.60
C LEU A 92 6.20 2.33 -7.04
N HIS A 93 5.95 2.03 -8.32
CA HIS A 93 6.18 0.70 -8.90
C HIS A 93 7.05 0.79 -10.16
N ILE A 94 8.07 -0.06 -10.25
CA ILE A 94 9.00 -0.12 -11.40
C ILE A 94 8.30 -0.20 -12.76
N PRO A 95 7.20 -0.97 -12.95
CA PRO A 95 6.50 -1.01 -14.24
C PRO A 95 5.78 0.31 -14.60
N CYS A 96 5.51 1.18 -13.63
CA CYS A 96 4.66 2.36 -13.80
C CYS A 96 5.44 3.67 -13.88
N ILE A 97 6.52 3.80 -13.11
CA ILE A 97 7.37 4.99 -13.07
C ILE A 97 8.83 4.58 -12.91
N LYS A 98 9.73 5.23 -13.65
CA LYS A 98 11.17 5.01 -13.47
C LYS A 98 11.64 5.66 -12.16
N PRO A 99 12.63 5.06 -11.45
CA PRO A 99 13.28 5.72 -10.34
C PRO A 99 13.92 7.05 -10.75
N GLY A 100 13.66 8.09 -9.94
CA GLY A 100 14.21 9.42 -10.11
C GLY A 100 15.28 9.75 -9.07
N SER A 101 15.64 11.03 -8.96
CA SER A 101 16.46 11.53 -7.86
C SER A 101 15.68 11.47 -6.53
N ILE A 102 16.40 11.59 -5.40
CA ILE A 102 15.77 11.69 -4.06
C ILE A 102 14.67 12.74 -4.06
N GLU A 103 14.94 13.91 -4.62
CA GLU A 103 13.98 15.00 -4.69
C GLU A 103 12.74 14.64 -5.53
N GLN A 104 12.94 14.04 -6.69
CA GLN A 104 11.84 13.64 -7.58
C GLN A 104 10.94 12.58 -6.94
N ASN A 105 11.53 11.52 -6.37
CA ASN A 105 10.78 10.45 -5.72
C ASN A 105 10.02 10.98 -4.49
N THR A 106 10.68 11.77 -3.66
CA THR A 106 10.07 12.40 -2.47
C THR A 106 8.91 13.29 -2.86
N ASN A 107 9.08 14.14 -3.89
CA ASN A 107 8.02 15.01 -4.38
C ASN A 107 6.83 14.21 -4.94
N ALA A 108 7.10 13.12 -5.69
CA ALA A 108 6.04 12.27 -6.21
C ALA A 108 5.14 11.71 -5.09
N LEU A 109 5.75 11.20 -4.01
CA LEU A 109 5.03 10.69 -2.85
C LEU A 109 4.25 11.80 -2.12
N ILE A 110 4.89 12.95 -1.87
CA ILE A 110 4.26 14.08 -1.17
C ILE A 110 3.09 14.67 -1.96
N LYS A 111 3.24 14.83 -3.27
CA LYS A 111 2.17 15.34 -4.13
C LYS A 111 1.02 14.33 -4.31
N ALA A 112 1.31 13.03 -4.29
CA ALA A 112 0.25 12.01 -4.29
C ALA A 112 -0.66 12.14 -3.06
N MET A 113 -0.13 12.59 -1.91
CA MET A 113 -0.92 12.86 -0.71
C MET A 113 -1.88 14.07 -0.87
N ASP A 114 -1.72 14.91 -1.90
CA ASP A 114 -2.67 16.01 -2.18
C ASP A 114 -3.99 15.51 -2.77
N ASN A 115 -4.01 14.26 -3.23
CA ASN A 115 -5.23 13.63 -3.68
C ASN A 115 -6.10 13.24 -2.47
N PRO A 116 -7.31 13.78 -2.33
CA PRO A 116 -8.14 13.60 -1.12
C PRO A 116 -8.61 12.15 -0.90
N TYR A 117 -8.42 11.27 -1.85
CA TYR A 117 -8.74 9.85 -1.73
C TYR A 117 -7.58 9.02 -1.19
N VAL A 118 -6.34 9.51 -1.26
CA VAL A 118 -5.15 8.77 -0.79
C VAL A 118 -5.10 8.78 0.73
N ASN A 119 -5.10 7.59 1.32
CA ASN A 119 -5.08 7.37 2.76
C ASN A 119 -3.70 6.92 3.25
N ILE A 120 -2.97 6.19 2.42
CA ILE A 120 -1.71 5.54 2.77
C ILE A 120 -0.70 5.73 1.62
N ILE A 121 0.55 6.02 1.93
CA ILE A 121 1.67 5.84 1.02
C ILE A 121 2.23 4.44 1.24
N GLY A 122 2.15 3.62 0.20
CA GLY A 122 2.60 2.23 0.24
C GLY A 122 4.10 2.10 0.11
N HIS A 123 4.68 1.20 0.89
CA HIS A 123 6.08 0.75 0.87
C HIS A 123 7.12 1.79 0.38
N PRO A 124 7.26 2.95 1.04
CA PRO A 124 8.23 3.98 0.62
C PRO A 124 9.69 3.62 0.96
N ASP A 125 9.94 2.35 1.21
CA ASP A 125 11.15 1.75 1.77
C ASP A 125 12.15 1.23 0.73
N ASP A 126 11.75 1.11 -0.55
CA ASP A 126 12.57 0.53 -1.60
C ASP A 126 13.71 1.47 -2.03
N SER A 127 14.95 1.09 -1.75
CA SER A 127 16.15 1.88 -2.11
C SER A 127 16.31 2.15 -3.61
N ARG A 128 15.59 1.44 -4.48
CA ARG A 128 15.52 1.77 -5.91
C ARG A 128 14.87 3.13 -6.16
N TYR A 129 13.99 3.57 -5.23
CA TYR A 129 13.41 4.90 -5.19
C TYR A 129 13.89 5.63 -3.93
N PRO A 130 15.12 6.18 -3.93
CA PRO A 130 15.63 6.85 -2.74
C PRO A 130 14.77 8.05 -2.35
N VAL A 131 14.50 8.19 -1.05
CA VAL A 131 13.56 9.15 -0.47
C VAL A 131 14.20 9.96 0.67
N ASP A 132 13.83 11.22 0.78
CA ASP A 132 14.09 12.08 1.95
C ASP A 132 12.99 11.81 3.01
N TYR A 133 13.27 10.93 3.96
CA TYR A 133 12.30 10.51 4.98
C TYR A 133 11.89 11.65 5.92
N GLU A 134 12.76 12.62 6.19
CA GLU A 134 12.36 13.77 7.03
C GLU A 134 11.27 14.59 6.36
N LYS A 135 11.41 14.86 5.06
CA LYS A 135 10.39 15.59 4.30
C LYS A 135 9.12 14.76 4.16
N LEU A 136 9.25 13.46 3.86
CA LEU A 136 8.11 12.58 3.67
C LEU A 136 7.27 12.47 4.94
N VAL A 137 7.87 12.18 6.10
CA VAL A 137 7.16 12.02 7.38
C VAL A 137 6.50 13.34 7.82
N LYS A 138 7.17 14.48 7.64
CA LYS A 138 6.59 15.82 7.93
C LYS A 138 5.35 16.06 7.06
N ALA A 139 5.43 15.77 5.76
CA ALA A 139 4.30 15.94 4.85
C ALA A 139 3.15 14.97 5.20
N ALA A 140 3.44 13.72 5.53
CA ALA A 140 2.44 12.73 5.94
C ALA A 140 1.69 13.20 7.20
N LYS A 141 2.40 13.77 8.18
CA LYS A 141 1.79 14.38 9.37
C LYS A 141 0.84 15.52 9.02
N GLU A 142 1.31 16.48 8.21
CA GLU A 142 0.53 17.67 7.81
C GLU A 142 -0.73 17.32 7.01
N LYS A 143 -0.62 16.30 6.16
CA LYS A 143 -1.70 15.88 5.25
C LYS A 143 -2.58 14.77 5.83
N HIS A 144 -2.26 14.27 7.04
CA HIS A 144 -2.97 13.17 7.69
C HIS A 144 -3.04 11.89 6.86
N VAL A 145 -1.96 11.59 6.15
CA VAL A 145 -1.78 10.36 5.36
C VAL A 145 -0.84 9.44 6.10
N LEU A 146 -1.16 8.14 6.15
CA LEU A 146 -0.31 7.14 6.80
C LEU A 146 0.86 6.75 5.90
N LEU A 147 1.97 6.36 6.51
CA LEU A 147 3.09 5.70 5.84
C LEU A 147 3.02 4.22 6.15
N GLU A 148 3.20 3.39 5.14
CA GLU A 148 3.16 1.94 5.31
C GLU A 148 4.53 1.39 5.74
N LEU A 149 4.51 0.53 6.76
CA LEU A 149 5.54 -0.46 7.04
C LEU A 149 5.08 -1.78 6.39
N ASN A 150 5.73 -2.17 5.30
CA ASN A 150 5.28 -3.28 4.47
C ASN A 150 6.07 -4.57 4.79
N ASN A 151 5.38 -5.58 5.33
CA ASN A 151 6.03 -6.82 5.75
C ASN A 151 6.68 -7.58 4.59
N THR A 152 6.09 -7.52 3.38
CA THR A 152 6.65 -8.19 2.19
C THR A 152 7.92 -7.51 1.67
N SER A 153 8.06 -6.18 1.84
CA SER A 153 9.31 -5.46 1.54
C SER A 153 10.51 -5.99 2.31
N LEU A 154 10.27 -6.46 3.53
CA LEU A 154 11.29 -6.96 4.45
C LEU A 154 11.70 -8.42 4.18
N ASN A 155 11.15 -9.04 3.13
CA ASN A 155 11.60 -10.36 2.71
C ASN A 155 12.98 -10.24 2.03
N PRO A 156 14.03 -10.89 2.56
CA PRO A 156 15.39 -10.81 1.98
C PRO A 156 15.48 -11.38 0.57
N ASP A 157 14.57 -12.30 0.21
CA ASP A 157 14.47 -12.88 -1.13
C ASP A 157 13.50 -12.10 -2.04
N GLY A 158 12.96 -10.99 -1.53
CA GLY A 158 12.01 -10.15 -2.25
C GLY A 158 12.66 -9.19 -3.26
N PRO A 159 11.86 -8.54 -4.11
CA PRO A 159 12.37 -7.65 -5.14
C PRO A 159 12.79 -6.28 -4.62
N ARG A 160 12.31 -5.83 -3.43
CA ARG A 160 12.63 -4.53 -2.85
C ARG A 160 13.98 -4.57 -2.16
N GLN A 161 14.71 -3.46 -2.18
CA GLN A 161 16.10 -3.38 -1.72
C GLN A 161 16.22 -2.39 -0.56
N GLY A 162 17.02 -2.73 0.46
CA GLY A 162 17.35 -1.83 1.58
C GLY A 162 16.14 -1.42 2.43
N ALA A 163 15.07 -2.21 2.40
CA ALA A 163 13.82 -1.89 3.08
C ALA A 163 14.01 -1.78 4.60
N PHE A 164 14.75 -2.70 5.21
CA PHE A 164 14.95 -2.70 6.65
C PHE A 164 15.59 -1.38 7.17
N GLU A 165 16.70 -0.97 6.57
CA GLU A 165 17.40 0.26 6.97
C GLU A 165 16.57 1.52 6.71
N ASN A 166 15.79 1.50 5.65
CA ASN A 166 14.90 2.60 5.28
C ASN A 166 13.70 2.68 6.23
N ASP A 167 13.10 1.57 6.58
CA ASP A 167 12.01 1.49 7.55
C ASP A 167 12.46 1.94 8.94
N VAL A 168 13.63 1.49 9.41
CA VAL A 168 14.20 1.98 10.69
C VAL A 168 14.37 3.49 10.69
N LYS A 169 14.86 4.09 9.60
CA LYS A 169 14.96 5.57 9.48
C LYS A 169 13.59 6.23 9.53
N MET A 170 12.65 5.74 8.73
CA MET A 170 11.30 6.28 8.66
C MET A 170 10.60 6.19 10.02
N LEU A 171 10.65 5.04 10.69
CA LEU A 171 9.99 4.80 11.96
C LEU A 171 10.56 5.67 13.09
N ASN A 172 11.89 5.86 13.14
CA ASN A 172 12.50 6.76 14.12
C ASN A 172 11.96 8.19 13.97
N ILE A 173 11.88 8.71 12.75
CA ILE A 173 11.31 10.03 12.49
C ILE A 173 9.81 10.07 12.84
N CYS A 174 9.05 9.02 12.48
CA CYS A 174 7.65 8.90 12.85
C CYS A 174 7.45 8.95 14.37
N LYS A 175 8.28 8.22 15.13
CA LYS A 175 8.27 8.20 16.58
C LYS A 175 8.57 9.58 17.19
N GLU A 176 9.62 10.25 16.71
CA GLU A 176 9.98 11.61 17.16
C GLU A 176 8.88 12.63 16.88
N LEU A 177 8.23 12.53 15.73
CA LEU A 177 7.19 13.49 15.32
C LEU A 177 5.77 13.08 15.75
N GLY A 178 5.57 11.89 16.33
CA GLY A 178 4.27 11.37 16.73
C GLY A 178 3.37 11.10 15.52
N VAL A 179 3.91 10.51 14.45
CA VAL A 179 3.18 10.15 13.24
C VAL A 179 2.76 8.68 13.31
N CYS A 180 1.48 8.42 13.08
CA CYS A 180 0.97 7.05 12.97
C CYS A 180 1.37 6.42 11.63
N ILE A 181 1.60 5.11 11.67
CA ILE A 181 1.89 4.29 10.48
C ILE A 181 0.78 3.28 10.23
N SER A 182 0.78 2.68 9.05
CA SER A 182 0.02 1.47 8.72
C SER A 182 0.98 0.30 8.58
N ILE A 183 0.58 -0.89 9.03
CA ILE A 183 1.33 -2.12 8.76
C ILE A 183 0.56 -2.89 7.70
N GLY A 184 1.22 -3.21 6.59
CA GLY A 184 0.67 -3.98 5.47
C GLY A 184 1.34 -5.35 5.34
N SER A 185 0.56 -6.41 5.10
CA SER A 185 1.11 -7.72 4.75
C SER A 185 1.47 -7.81 3.27
N ASP A 186 0.80 -7.03 2.42
CA ASP A 186 0.95 -7.06 0.95
C ASP A 186 0.77 -8.49 0.40
N ALA A 187 -0.23 -9.20 0.96
CA ALA A 187 -0.48 -10.60 0.67
C ALA A 187 -1.00 -10.79 -0.77
N HIS A 188 -0.30 -11.61 -1.55
CA HIS A 188 -0.68 -12.04 -2.90
C HIS A 188 -1.22 -13.47 -2.93
N ILE A 189 -1.18 -14.14 -1.79
CA ILE A 189 -1.85 -15.42 -1.50
C ILE A 189 -2.49 -15.35 -0.11
N LYS A 190 -3.53 -16.14 0.11
CA LYS A 190 -4.29 -16.11 1.37
C LYS A 190 -3.43 -16.42 2.61
N GLU A 191 -2.43 -17.27 2.47
CA GLU A 191 -1.51 -17.63 3.54
C GLU A 191 -0.65 -16.46 4.05
N GLY A 192 -0.48 -15.41 3.23
CA GLY A 192 0.24 -14.18 3.61
C GLY A 192 -0.62 -13.17 4.40
N ILE A 193 -1.91 -13.44 4.59
CA ILE A 193 -2.79 -12.55 5.38
C ILE A 193 -2.31 -12.51 6.83
N CYS A 194 -2.13 -11.28 7.36
CA CYS A 194 -1.63 -11.03 8.72
C CYS A 194 -0.24 -11.60 9.03
N GLU A 195 0.56 -11.92 8.02
CA GLU A 195 1.98 -12.13 8.24
C GLU A 195 2.66 -10.78 8.50
N PHE A 196 3.03 -10.51 9.75
CA PHE A 196 3.62 -9.25 10.20
C PHE A 196 4.92 -9.44 10.99
N ASP A 197 5.46 -10.63 11.07
CA ASP A 197 6.60 -10.97 11.93
C ASP A 197 7.83 -10.12 11.63
N ARG A 198 8.12 -9.85 10.33
CA ARG A 198 9.24 -9.01 9.93
C ARG A 198 9.01 -7.54 10.30
N ALA A 199 7.78 -7.05 10.09
CA ALA A 199 7.41 -5.69 10.43
C ALA A 199 7.49 -5.45 11.96
N TYR A 200 6.99 -6.38 12.76
CA TYR A 200 7.12 -6.29 14.22
C TYR A 200 8.57 -6.28 14.69
N LYS A 201 9.43 -7.08 14.06
CA LYS A 201 10.86 -7.06 14.39
C LYS A 201 11.51 -5.69 14.13
N VAL A 202 11.15 -5.03 13.02
CA VAL A 202 11.64 -3.66 12.75
C VAL A 202 11.16 -2.69 13.82
N ILE A 203 9.90 -2.81 14.27
CA ILE A 203 9.34 -1.95 15.32
C ILE A 203 10.06 -2.19 16.67
N GLU A 204 10.40 -3.44 16.98
CA GLU A 204 11.16 -3.77 18.21
C GLU A 204 12.58 -3.19 18.19
N ASP A 205 13.19 -3.09 17.03
CA ASP A 205 14.55 -2.55 16.81
C ASP A 205 14.57 -1.00 16.75
N THR A 206 13.37 -0.33 16.79
CA THR A 206 13.18 1.14 16.69
C THR A 206 12.64 1.75 18.00
#